data_adee69ee6eb3a80ebdf1e933b8f2d3fb
#
_entry.id   adee69ee6eb3a80ebdf1e933b8f2d3fb
#
_cell.length_a   1.000
_cell.length_b   1.000
_cell.length_c   1.000
_cell.angle_alpha   90.00
_cell.angle_beta   90.00
_cell.angle_gamma   90.00
#
_symmetry.space_group_name_H-M   'P 1'
#
loop_
_entity.id
_entity.type
_entity.pdbx_description
1 polymer ?
#
loop_
_entity_poly.entity_id
_entity_poly.type
_entity_poly.pdbx_seq_one_letter_code
_entity_poly.pdbx_strand_id
1 'polypeptide(L)'
;MNQFDEVIPRIGTNSEKWDDVKNLFGTENIIPMWVADMDFRPPTAVHDAFQKLLDHGIFGYSMTFAELKPSITNWLEQRHDYKVAESSIFLNAAVVPSISMTIRSLTEKGDSVLMHSPVYHPFFLVTAQTERVVSLSPLIYEDNAYTIDWADFEEKLKTVKLFILCNPHNPGSRSWTRVELAKMAELCAKYNVPIVSDEIHSDLTMPGVKHVPLAVAAPEYESQIVTLMAPTKTFNLAGIKASFFITTNPDFQEKFEYEAKYTSRPELNTFGAVGMEAAYSHGAQWVDDLRDYIFENYQYTKAELEKHCPNVGITKQEATYLMWLDCRALGIAEVDLYQNLIDAGIGVQMGSNFGEAGSGFVRLNIACPKETLQKGVACLIEGLKKSS
;
A
#
# COMPACT_ATOMS: atom_id res chain seq x y z
N MET A 1 -20.09 -11.51 18.42
CA MET A 1 -18.71 -11.02 18.49
C MET A 1 -18.26 -10.89 17.04
N ASN A 2 -17.75 -9.74 16.65
CA ASN A 2 -17.25 -9.55 15.28
C ASN A 2 -15.97 -10.39 15.09
N GLN A 3 -15.76 -11.00 13.90
CA GLN A 3 -14.56 -11.83 13.64
C GLN A 3 -13.24 -11.04 13.82
N PHE A 4 -13.28 -9.72 13.73
CA PHE A 4 -12.12 -8.84 13.89
C PHE A 4 -11.89 -8.37 15.34
N ASP A 5 -12.75 -8.75 16.31
CA ASP A 5 -12.54 -8.42 17.72
C ASP A 5 -11.56 -9.37 18.43
N GLU A 6 -11.21 -10.50 17.80
CA GLU A 6 -10.32 -11.49 18.40
C GLU A 6 -8.89 -10.92 18.53
N VAL A 7 -8.38 -10.83 19.75
CA VAL A 7 -6.98 -10.46 19.99
C VAL A 7 -6.11 -11.70 19.86
N ILE A 8 -5.36 -11.78 18.77
CA ILE A 8 -4.48 -12.90 18.45
C ILE A 8 -3.06 -12.59 18.92
N PRO A 9 -2.47 -13.36 19.84
CA PRO A 9 -1.09 -13.15 20.26
C PRO A 9 -0.12 -13.34 19.07
N ARG A 10 0.73 -12.33 18.81
CA ARG A 10 1.71 -12.35 17.73
C ARG A 10 3.16 -12.31 18.22
N ILE A 11 3.39 -12.12 19.52
CA ILE A 11 4.72 -12.18 20.12
C ILE A 11 5.23 -13.63 20.09
N GLY A 12 6.48 -13.83 19.66
CA GLY A 12 7.11 -15.14 19.51
C GLY A 12 6.72 -15.88 18.23
N THR A 13 6.14 -15.19 17.26
CA THR A 13 5.73 -15.77 15.96
C THR A 13 6.63 -15.36 14.80
N ASN A 14 7.75 -14.70 15.05
CA ASN A 14 8.61 -14.02 14.08
C ASN A 14 7.87 -12.92 13.30
N SER A 15 6.92 -12.27 13.93
CA SER A 15 6.21 -11.12 13.37
C SER A 15 7.12 -9.89 13.38
N GLU A 16 7.46 -9.36 12.21
CA GLU A 16 8.21 -8.09 12.10
C GLU A 16 7.55 -6.97 12.92
N LYS A 17 6.22 -6.90 12.88
CA LYS A 17 5.44 -5.90 13.62
C LYS A 17 5.60 -6.00 15.13
N TRP A 18 5.56 -7.23 15.70
CA TRP A 18 5.48 -7.47 17.14
C TRP A 18 6.80 -7.93 17.78
N ASP A 19 7.66 -8.63 17.04
CA ASP A 19 8.88 -9.23 17.61
C ASP A 19 10.12 -8.35 17.38
N ASP A 20 10.08 -7.41 16.40
CA ASP A 20 11.22 -6.52 16.12
C ASP A 20 11.15 -5.16 16.87
N VAL A 21 10.15 -4.98 17.74
CA VAL A 21 9.92 -3.71 18.44
C VAL A 21 11.13 -3.24 19.25
N LYS A 22 11.85 -4.17 19.89
CA LYS A 22 13.04 -3.84 20.67
C LYS A 22 14.18 -3.27 19.83
N ASN A 23 14.40 -3.82 18.64
CA ASN A 23 15.44 -3.34 17.72
C ASN A 23 15.06 -1.99 17.12
N LEU A 24 13.78 -1.79 16.81
CA LEU A 24 13.29 -0.58 16.15
C LEU A 24 13.05 0.59 17.10
N PHE A 25 12.51 0.32 18.29
CA PHE A 25 12.07 1.34 19.24
C PHE A 25 12.90 1.37 20.53
N GLY A 26 13.87 0.45 20.69
CA GLY A 26 14.74 0.39 21.87
C GLY A 26 14.09 -0.20 23.12
N THR A 27 12.81 -0.58 23.08
CA THR A 27 12.05 -1.16 24.21
C THR A 27 11.07 -2.22 23.74
N GLU A 28 10.74 -3.15 24.64
CA GLU A 28 9.74 -4.20 24.39
C GLU A 28 8.31 -3.75 24.79
N ASN A 29 8.19 -2.66 25.55
CA ASN A 29 6.91 -2.14 26.05
C ASN A 29 6.25 -1.20 25.02
N ILE A 30 5.98 -1.71 23.84
CA ILE A 30 5.42 -0.95 22.72
C ILE A 30 4.18 -1.65 22.18
N ILE A 31 3.12 -0.90 21.97
CA ILE A 31 1.99 -1.30 21.12
C ILE A 31 2.35 -0.92 19.68
N PRO A 32 2.64 -1.90 18.79
CA PRO A 32 3.12 -1.58 17.44
C PRO A 32 1.97 -1.25 16.50
N MET A 33 1.93 0.01 16.05
CA MET A 33 0.97 0.52 15.06
C MET A 33 1.69 1.17 13.87
N TRP A 34 2.84 0.59 13.45
CA TRP A 34 3.77 1.18 12.49
C TRP A 34 3.74 0.53 11.11
N VAL A 35 3.90 -0.80 11.02
CA VAL A 35 3.97 -1.50 9.73
C VAL A 35 2.58 -1.75 9.15
N ALA A 36 2.49 -1.73 7.82
CA ALA A 36 1.24 -1.93 7.10
C ALA A 36 0.90 -3.43 6.94
N ASP A 37 0.68 -4.12 8.05
CA ASP A 37 -0.01 -5.41 8.13
C ASP A 37 -1.16 -5.32 9.16
N MET A 38 -2.05 -6.29 9.17
CA MET A 38 -3.21 -6.30 10.06
C MET A 38 -3.02 -7.32 11.19
N ASP A 39 -3.74 -7.13 12.30
CA ASP A 39 -3.79 -8.10 13.40
C ASP A 39 -5.05 -9.00 13.31
N PHE A 40 -5.51 -9.31 12.09
CA PHE A 40 -6.69 -10.12 11.80
C PHE A 40 -6.31 -11.40 11.06
N ARG A 41 -7.08 -12.48 11.28
CA ARG A 41 -6.99 -13.68 10.44
C ARG A 41 -7.45 -13.36 9.02
N PRO A 42 -6.84 -13.97 7.98
CA PRO A 42 -7.36 -13.90 6.63
C PRO A 42 -8.72 -14.60 6.52
N PRO A 43 -9.43 -14.48 5.37
CA PRO A 43 -10.66 -15.22 5.12
C PRO A 43 -10.48 -16.73 5.37
N THR A 44 -11.50 -17.38 5.95
CA THR A 44 -11.46 -18.82 6.25
C THR A 44 -11.14 -19.66 5.01
N ALA A 45 -11.63 -19.27 3.84
CA ALA A 45 -11.32 -19.96 2.58
C ALA A 45 -9.81 -20.04 2.27
N VAL A 46 -9.05 -19.00 2.63
CA VAL A 46 -7.58 -19.00 2.48
C VAL A 46 -6.94 -19.99 3.45
N HIS A 47 -7.38 -19.99 4.71
CA HIS A 47 -6.90 -20.96 5.71
C HIS A 47 -7.17 -22.39 5.26
N ASP A 48 -8.38 -22.69 4.79
CA ASP A 48 -8.79 -24.02 4.33
C ASP A 48 -8.00 -24.46 3.09
N ALA A 49 -7.68 -23.53 2.20
CA ALA A 49 -6.84 -23.80 1.04
C ALA A 49 -5.40 -24.17 1.44
N PHE A 50 -4.84 -23.47 2.44
CA PHE A 50 -3.52 -23.82 2.99
C PHE A 50 -3.56 -25.15 3.73
N GLN A 51 -4.62 -25.45 4.49
CA GLN A 51 -4.76 -26.73 5.19
C GLN A 51 -4.74 -27.90 4.22
N LYS A 52 -5.39 -27.79 3.06
CA LYS A 52 -5.35 -28.84 2.01
C LYS A 52 -3.93 -29.09 1.50
N LEU A 53 -3.10 -28.04 1.34
CA LEU A 53 -1.68 -28.19 0.98
C LEU A 53 -0.89 -28.92 2.07
N LEU A 54 -1.12 -28.56 3.34
CA LEU A 54 -0.45 -29.17 4.48
C LEU A 54 -0.86 -30.64 4.64
N ASP A 55 -2.13 -30.98 4.47
CA ASP A 55 -2.63 -32.35 4.54
C ASP A 55 -2.07 -33.23 3.41
N HIS A 56 -1.87 -32.63 2.21
CA HIS A 56 -1.19 -33.32 1.12
C HIS A 56 0.29 -33.59 1.42
N GLY A 57 0.98 -32.66 2.05
CA GLY A 57 2.33 -32.81 2.63
C GLY A 57 3.48 -32.92 1.63
N ILE A 58 3.27 -32.71 0.31
CA ILE A 58 4.33 -32.74 -0.71
C ILE A 58 4.46 -31.35 -1.33
N PHE A 59 5.62 -30.72 -1.12
CA PHE A 59 5.91 -29.34 -1.54
C PHE A 59 6.93 -29.32 -2.69
N GLY A 60 6.62 -30.05 -3.79
CA GLY A 60 7.43 -30.07 -5.00
C GLY A 60 7.20 -28.83 -5.89
N TYR A 61 7.78 -28.85 -7.10
CA TYR A 61 7.51 -27.82 -8.09
C TYR A 61 6.03 -27.82 -8.46
N SER A 62 5.39 -26.63 -8.43
CA SER A 62 4.00 -26.47 -8.81
C SER A 62 3.87 -25.75 -10.14
N MET A 63 2.84 -26.09 -10.89
CA MET A 63 2.41 -25.32 -12.05
C MET A 63 1.42 -24.24 -11.62
N THR A 64 1.31 -23.16 -12.36
CA THR A 64 0.18 -22.23 -12.24
C THR A 64 -1.08 -22.98 -12.65
N PHE A 65 -2.05 -23.10 -11.74
CA PHE A 65 -3.31 -23.79 -12.03
C PHE A 65 -4.29 -22.88 -12.79
N ALA A 66 -5.21 -23.51 -13.54
CA ALA A 66 -6.04 -22.83 -14.52
C ALA A 66 -6.98 -21.76 -13.89
N GLU A 67 -7.39 -21.96 -12.64
CA GLU A 67 -8.36 -21.11 -11.94
C GLU A 67 -7.78 -19.79 -11.44
N LEU A 68 -6.45 -19.67 -11.31
CA LEU A 68 -5.81 -18.51 -10.69
C LEU A 68 -6.05 -17.20 -11.46
N LYS A 69 -5.78 -17.18 -12.77
CA LYS A 69 -5.99 -15.95 -13.56
C LYS A 69 -7.47 -15.62 -13.71
N PRO A 70 -8.39 -16.57 -13.94
CA PRO A 70 -9.83 -16.31 -13.86
C PRO A 70 -10.29 -15.70 -12.54
N SER A 71 -9.77 -16.15 -11.38
CA SER A 71 -10.12 -15.55 -10.10
C SER A 71 -9.70 -14.07 -10.02
N ILE A 72 -8.54 -13.73 -10.55
CA ILE A 72 -8.05 -12.34 -10.64
C ILE A 72 -8.94 -11.52 -11.57
N THR A 73 -9.22 -11.97 -12.80
CA THR A 73 -10.05 -11.22 -13.75
C THR A 73 -11.46 -11.00 -13.24
N ASN A 74 -12.06 -12.02 -12.62
CA ASN A 74 -13.40 -11.90 -12.01
C ASN A 74 -13.40 -10.87 -10.86
N TRP A 75 -12.37 -10.89 -9.99
CA TRP A 75 -12.24 -9.92 -8.91
C TRP A 75 -12.14 -8.50 -9.45
N LEU A 76 -11.26 -8.27 -10.42
CA LEU A 76 -11.05 -6.97 -11.04
C LEU A 76 -12.32 -6.43 -11.71
N GLU A 77 -13.06 -7.27 -12.44
CA GLU A 77 -14.30 -6.87 -13.07
C GLU A 77 -15.38 -6.55 -12.04
N GLN A 78 -15.58 -7.40 -11.03
CA GLN A 78 -16.65 -7.24 -10.03
C GLN A 78 -16.40 -6.08 -9.06
N ARG A 79 -15.15 -5.86 -8.65
CA ARG A 79 -14.82 -4.85 -7.62
C ARG A 79 -14.44 -3.49 -8.19
N HIS A 80 -13.83 -3.49 -9.37
CA HIS A 80 -13.19 -2.28 -9.92
C HIS A 80 -13.67 -1.91 -11.34
N ASP A 81 -14.65 -2.64 -11.90
CA ASP A 81 -15.09 -2.49 -13.30
C ASP A 81 -13.91 -2.61 -14.30
N TYR A 82 -12.86 -3.32 -13.93
CA TYR A 82 -11.65 -3.45 -14.74
C TYR A 82 -11.63 -4.78 -15.48
N LYS A 83 -11.92 -4.74 -16.79
CA LYS A 83 -11.92 -5.91 -17.68
C LYS A 83 -10.57 -6.07 -18.33
N VAL A 84 -9.88 -7.16 -17.98
CA VAL A 84 -8.57 -7.48 -18.53
C VAL A 84 -8.53 -8.90 -19.09
N ALA A 85 -7.76 -9.10 -20.17
CA ALA A 85 -7.47 -10.44 -20.65
C ALA A 85 -6.45 -11.14 -19.75
N GLU A 86 -6.60 -12.44 -19.53
CA GLU A 86 -5.65 -13.24 -18.75
C GLU A 86 -4.21 -13.17 -19.29
N SER A 87 -4.07 -13.01 -20.63
CA SER A 87 -2.77 -12.84 -21.29
C SER A 87 -2.04 -11.56 -20.90
N SER A 88 -2.76 -10.55 -20.41
CA SER A 88 -2.19 -9.29 -19.92
C SER A 88 -1.75 -9.34 -18.45
N ILE A 89 -2.04 -10.45 -17.74
CA ILE A 89 -1.72 -10.63 -16.32
C ILE A 89 -0.43 -11.44 -16.17
N PHE A 90 0.53 -10.87 -15.44
CA PHE A 90 1.83 -11.44 -15.12
C PHE A 90 1.96 -11.64 -13.62
N LEU A 91 2.13 -12.88 -13.18
CA LEU A 91 2.28 -13.22 -11.76
C LEU A 91 3.68 -12.89 -11.26
N ASN A 92 3.78 -12.44 -10.01
CA ASN A 92 5.05 -12.13 -9.35
C ASN A 92 4.96 -12.36 -7.84
N ALA A 93 6.11 -12.43 -7.18
CA ALA A 93 6.18 -12.65 -5.73
C ALA A 93 5.76 -11.42 -4.92
N ALA A 94 6.02 -10.18 -5.39
CA ALA A 94 5.66 -8.96 -4.66
C ALA A 94 5.62 -7.72 -5.56
N VAL A 95 4.94 -6.66 -5.11
CA VAL A 95 4.79 -5.40 -5.85
C VAL A 95 6.11 -4.64 -5.96
N VAL A 96 6.88 -4.50 -4.86
CA VAL A 96 8.17 -3.75 -4.89
C VAL A 96 9.18 -4.35 -5.89
N PRO A 97 9.40 -5.68 -5.96
CA PRO A 97 10.16 -6.30 -7.05
C PRO A 97 9.60 -6.01 -8.45
N SER A 98 8.27 -5.94 -8.60
CA SER A 98 7.64 -5.56 -9.89
C SER A 98 7.96 -4.12 -10.29
N ILE A 99 7.94 -3.18 -9.33
CA ILE A 99 8.37 -1.79 -9.57
C ILE A 99 9.84 -1.76 -10.01
N SER A 100 10.72 -2.43 -9.29
CA SER A 100 12.14 -2.51 -9.64
C SER A 100 12.36 -3.07 -11.04
N MET A 101 11.66 -4.14 -11.40
CA MET A 101 11.68 -4.74 -12.73
C MET A 101 11.20 -3.73 -13.80
N THR A 102 10.08 -3.05 -13.55
CA THR A 102 9.53 -2.07 -14.50
C THR A 102 10.48 -0.89 -14.72
N ILE A 103 11.09 -0.38 -13.65
CA ILE A 103 12.11 0.68 -13.76
C ILE A 103 13.25 0.23 -14.66
N ARG A 104 13.83 -0.96 -14.43
CA ARG A 104 14.94 -1.47 -15.25
C ARG A 104 14.56 -1.75 -16.70
N SER A 105 13.34 -2.21 -16.94
CA SER A 105 12.86 -2.56 -18.28
C SER A 105 12.51 -1.34 -19.13
N LEU A 106 12.05 -0.24 -18.51
CA LEU A 106 11.53 0.91 -19.23
C LEU A 106 12.43 2.16 -19.18
N THR A 107 13.53 2.10 -18.42
CA THR A 107 14.47 3.23 -18.27
C THR A 107 15.91 2.75 -18.30
N GLU A 108 16.85 3.66 -18.53
CA GLU A 108 18.28 3.43 -18.47
C GLU A 108 18.88 3.94 -17.15
N LYS A 109 20.10 3.49 -16.79
CA LYS A 109 20.84 4.04 -15.65
C LYS A 109 21.06 5.55 -15.83
N GLY A 110 20.79 6.31 -14.76
CA GLY A 110 20.87 7.77 -14.78
C GLY A 110 19.59 8.47 -15.21
N ASP A 111 18.61 7.76 -15.77
CA ASP A 111 17.30 8.33 -16.06
C ASP A 111 16.55 8.74 -14.78
N SER A 112 15.71 9.77 -14.90
CA SER A 112 14.90 10.25 -13.79
C SER A 112 13.53 9.56 -13.77
N VAL A 113 13.10 9.16 -12.55
CA VAL A 113 11.81 8.55 -12.24
C VAL A 113 11.02 9.50 -11.36
N LEU A 114 9.84 9.91 -11.83
CA LEU A 114 8.95 10.82 -11.11
C LEU A 114 8.08 10.07 -10.12
N MET A 115 7.85 10.68 -8.97
CA MET A 115 6.84 10.27 -7.99
C MET A 115 6.34 11.49 -7.22
N HIS A 116 5.13 11.42 -6.66
CA HIS A 116 4.66 12.43 -5.71
C HIS A 116 5.39 12.32 -4.37
N SER A 117 5.37 13.39 -3.56
CA SER A 117 5.92 13.40 -2.21
C SER A 117 4.94 14.13 -1.28
N PRO A 118 4.68 13.63 -0.02
CA PRO A 118 5.23 12.40 0.56
C PRO A 118 4.67 11.15 -0.12
N VAL A 119 5.43 10.05 -0.15
CA VAL A 119 4.97 8.78 -0.72
C VAL A 119 5.69 7.59 -0.08
N TYR A 120 5.19 6.39 -0.31
CA TYR A 120 5.73 5.13 0.18
C TYR A 120 7.23 5.00 -0.07
N HIS A 121 8.00 4.94 1.03
CA HIS A 121 9.47 5.05 0.99
C HIS A 121 10.20 4.01 0.11
N PRO A 122 9.71 2.76 -0.10
CA PRO A 122 10.38 1.85 -1.01
C PRO A 122 10.47 2.34 -2.45
N PHE A 123 9.62 3.28 -2.89
CA PHE A 123 9.77 3.87 -4.23
C PHE A 123 11.09 4.61 -4.38
N PHE A 124 11.50 5.37 -3.36
CA PHE A 124 12.81 6.03 -3.32
C PHE A 124 13.95 5.00 -3.38
N LEU A 125 13.85 3.97 -2.53
CA LEU A 125 14.88 2.95 -2.39
C LEU A 125 15.09 2.17 -3.69
N VAL A 126 14.02 1.65 -4.31
CA VAL A 126 14.17 0.85 -5.54
C VAL A 126 14.62 1.70 -6.72
N THR A 127 14.23 2.97 -6.78
CA THR A 127 14.71 3.90 -7.80
C THR A 127 16.23 4.13 -7.67
N ALA A 128 16.70 4.41 -6.45
CA ALA A 128 18.12 4.59 -6.18
C ALA A 128 18.93 3.29 -6.37
N GLN A 129 18.43 2.15 -5.88
CA GLN A 129 19.07 0.85 -6.01
C GLN A 129 19.21 0.38 -7.47
N THR A 130 18.29 0.82 -8.33
CA THR A 130 18.38 0.58 -9.77
C THR A 130 19.24 1.60 -10.52
N GLU A 131 19.94 2.47 -9.82
CA GLU A 131 20.82 3.52 -10.36
C GLU A 131 20.05 4.56 -11.21
N ARG A 132 18.78 4.83 -10.85
CA ARG A 132 17.96 5.91 -11.42
C ARG A 132 17.89 7.07 -10.44
N VAL A 133 17.57 8.25 -10.98
CA VAL A 133 17.47 9.49 -10.21
C VAL A 133 16.02 9.70 -9.77
N VAL A 134 15.79 9.93 -8.48
CA VAL A 134 14.47 10.27 -7.95
C VAL A 134 14.13 11.71 -8.34
N SER A 135 12.99 11.91 -9.00
CA SER A 135 12.39 13.21 -9.27
C SER A 135 11.09 13.32 -8.46
N LEU A 136 10.90 14.43 -7.74
CA LEU A 136 9.76 14.59 -6.86
C LEU A 136 8.84 15.71 -7.38
N SER A 137 7.53 15.45 -7.34
CA SER A 137 6.47 16.45 -7.48
C SER A 137 5.74 16.52 -6.14
N PRO A 138 6.04 17.52 -5.28
CA PRO A 138 5.40 17.63 -3.98
C PRO A 138 3.90 17.85 -4.10
N LEU A 139 3.14 17.12 -3.29
CA LEU A 139 1.71 17.34 -3.15
C LEU A 139 1.46 18.59 -2.27
N ILE A 140 0.42 19.31 -2.58
CA ILE A 140 -0.05 20.44 -1.76
C ILE A 140 -0.93 19.91 -0.65
N TYR A 141 -0.62 20.24 0.60
CA TYR A 141 -1.42 19.84 1.77
C TYR A 141 -2.15 21.05 2.34
N GLU A 142 -3.46 21.08 2.15
CA GLU A 142 -4.36 22.12 2.65
C GLU A 142 -5.66 21.47 3.14
N ASP A 143 -6.29 22.05 4.17
CA ASP A 143 -7.56 21.59 4.73
C ASP A 143 -7.59 20.08 5.06
N ASN A 144 -6.48 19.55 5.59
CA ASN A 144 -6.29 18.14 5.90
C ASN A 144 -6.44 17.21 4.68
N ALA A 145 -6.10 17.67 3.49
CA ALA A 145 -6.14 16.87 2.27
C ALA A 145 -4.96 17.17 1.35
N TYR A 146 -4.54 16.19 0.58
CA TYR A 146 -3.53 16.39 -0.47
C TYR A 146 -4.18 16.66 -1.82
N THR A 147 -3.59 17.59 -2.57
CA THR A 147 -3.92 17.88 -3.96
C THR A 147 -2.65 17.91 -4.80
N ILE A 148 -2.79 17.82 -6.12
CA ILE A 148 -1.66 17.78 -7.05
C ILE A 148 -1.32 19.21 -7.48
N ASP A 149 -0.04 19.58 -7.38
CA ASP A 149 0.48 20.74 -8.11
C ASP A 149 0.65 20.37 -9.59
N TRP A 150 -0.37 20.68 -10.36
CA TRP A 150 -0.40 20.33 -11.79
C TRP A 150 0.67 21.04 -12.61
N ALA A 151 1.10 22.24 -12.20
CA ALA A 151 2.13 22.99 -12.89
C ALA A 151 3.51 22.36 -12.67
N ASP A 152 3.84 22.01 -11.42
CA ASP A 152 5.07 21.30 -11.11
C ASP A 152 5.08 19.91 -11.71
N PHE A 153 3.96 19.17 -11.62
CA PHE A 153 3.85 17.82 -12.18
C PHE A 153 4.13 17.84 -13.72
N GLU A 154 3.48 18.74 -14.46
CA GLU A 154 3.69 18.84 -15.90
C GLU A 154 5.12 19.29 -16.25
N GLU A 155 5.72 20.18 -15.48
CA GLU A 155 7.12 20.62 -15.70
C GLU A 155 8.09 19.47 -15.54
N LYS A 156 7.92 18.63 -14.50
CA LYS A 156 8.74 17.44 -14.23
C LYS A 156 8.64 16.40 -15.37
N LEU A 157 7.46 16.20 -15.94
CA LEU A 157 7.25 15.24 -17.03
C LEU A 157 8.10 15.52 -18.27
N LYS A 158 8.58 16.75 -18.48
CA LYS A 158 9.45 17.08 -19.61
C LYS A 158 10.82 16.41 -19.58
N THR A 159 11.27 15.97 -18.40
CA THR A 159 12.64 15.49 -18.19
C THR A 159 12.74 14.07 -17.66
N VAL A 160 11.65 13.49 -17.17
CA VAL A 160 11.63 12.14 -16.60
C VAL A 160 11.32 11.07 -17.65
N LYS A 161 11.60 9.81 -17.33
CA LYS A 161 11.37 8.67 -18.21
C LYS A 161 10.32 7.70 -17.71
N LEU A 162 9.90 7.82 -16.47
CA LEU A 162 8.89 6.98 -15.84
C LEU A 162 8.20 7.78 -14.74
N PHE A 163 6.89 7.54 -14.53
CA PHE A 163 6.15 8.03 -13.38
C PHE A 163 5.64 6.85 -12.55
N ILE A 164 5.86 6.88 -11.22
CA ILE A 164 5.32 5.92 -10.27
C ILE A 164 4.19 6.59 -9.51
N LEU A 165 2.97 6.12 -9.73
CA LEU A 165 1.75 6.54 -9.05
C LEU A 165 1.44 5.59 -7.90
N CYS A 166 1.09 6.12 -6.73
CA CYS A 166 0.49 5.38 -5.61
C CYS A 166 -1.02 5.65 -5.59
N ASN A 167 -1.84 4.64 -5.84
CA ASN A 167 -3.30 4.78 -5.98
C ASN A 167 -4.06 3.56 -5.42
N PRO A 168 -4.70 3.61 -4.24
CA PRO A 168 -4.78 4.73 -3.29
C PRO A 168 -3.43 5.15 -2.72
N HIS A 169 -3.35 6.42 -2.33
CA HIS A 169 -2.09 7.05 -1.92
C HIS A 169 -1.71 6.73 -0.47
N ASN A 170 -0.51 6.22 -0.27
CA ASN A 170 0.12 5.99 1.03
C ASN A 170 1.35 6.92 1.14
N PRO A 171 1.45 7.82 2.14
CA PRO A 171 0.72 7.81 3.41
C PRO A 171 -0.56 8.69 3.45
N GLY A 172 -0.82 9.51 2.44
CA GLY A 172 -1.87 10.53 2.47
C GLY A 172 -3.31 10.01 2.48
N SER A 173 -3.52 8.69 2.48
CA SER A 173 -4.84 8.01 2.55
C SER A 173 -5.85 8.46 1.51
N ARG A 174 -5.36 9.01 0.38
CA ARG A 174 -6.17 9.58 -0.68
C ARG A 174 -6.51 8.56 -1.75
N SER A 175 -7.77 8.52 -2.20
CA SER A 175 -8.19 7.82 -3.43
C SER A 175 -8.34 8.87 -4.53
N TRP A 176 -7.48 8.80 -5.57
CA TRP A 176 -7.52 9.79 -6.65
C TRP A 176 -8.82 9.66 -7.45
N THR A 177 -9.40 10.80 -7.80
CA THR A 177 -10.63 10.84 -8.59
C THR A 177 -10.37 10.44 -10.05
N ARG A 178 -11.41 9.95 -10.74
CA ARG A 178 -11.32 9.64 -12.18
C ARG A 178 -10.78 10.82 -13.01
N VAL A 179 -11.17 12.04 -12.68
CA VAL A 179 -10.72 13.25 -13.39
C VAL A 179 -9.22 13.49 -13.18
N GLU A 180 -8.73 13.35 -11.95
CA GLU A 180 -7.31 13.51 -11.65
C GLU A 180 -6.47 12.42 -12.33
N LEU A 181 -6.93 11.16 -12.27
CA LEU A 181 -6.27 10.02 -12.91
C LEU A 181 -6.20 10.18 -14.43
N ALA A 182 -7.31 10.55 -15.06
CA ALA A 182 -7.34 10.80 -16.50
C ALA A 182 -6.39 11.94 -16.90
N LYS A 183 -6.34 13.03 -16.13
CA LYS A 183 -5.42 14.14 -16.37
C LYS A 183 -3.95 13.75 -16.18
N MET A 184 -3.62 12.92 -15.16
CA MET A 184 -2.26 12.39 -15.02
C MET A 184 -1.85 11.57 -16.24
N ALA A 185 -2.73 10.66 -16.70
CA ALA A 185 -2.45 9.83 -17.86
C ALA A 185 -2.30 10.65 -19.15
N GLU A 186 -3.18 11.64 -19.39
CA GLU A 186 -3.10 12.56 -20.53
C GLU A 186 -1.75 13.32 -20.55
N LEU A 187 -1.35 13.89 -19.41
CA LEU A 187 -0.09 14.62 -19.31
C LEU A 187 1.12 13.69 -19.50
N CYS A 188 1.11 12.50 -18.92
CA CYS A 188 2.15 11.51 -19.16
C CYS A 188 2.23 11.10 -20.64
N ALA A 189 1.10 10.87 -21.28
CA ALA A 189 1.05 10.54 -22.71
C ALA A 189 1.58 11.68 -23.60
N LYS A 190 1.26 12.93 -23.27
CA LYS A 190 1.78 14.12 -23.96
C LYS A 190 3.32 14.16 -24.01
N TYR A 191 3.98 13.68 -22.96
CA TYR A 191 5.43 13.67 -22.85
C TYR A 191 6.07 12.28 -23.07
N ASN A 192 5.26 11.27 -23.50
CA ASN A 192 5.69 9.88 -23.70
C ASN A 192 6.32 9.26 -22.45
N VAL A 193 5.77 9.53 -21.28
CA VAL A 193 6.21 8.98 -20.00
C VAL A 193 5.30 7.81 -19.60
N PRO A 194 5.78 6.56 -19.58
CA PRO A 194 5.03 5.43 -19.05
C PRO A 194 4.67 5.62 -17.57
N ILE A 195 3.59 4.95 -17.13
CA ILE A 195 3.12 5.03 -15.75
C ILE A 195 3.15 3.63 -15.12
N VAL A 196 3.75 3.53 -13.92
CA VAL A 196 3.57 2.41 -13.01
C VAL A 196 2.56 2.82 -11.95
N SER A 197 1.38 2.22 -11.97
CA SER A 197 0.34 2.47 -10.98
C SER A 197 0.37 1.38 -9.90
N ASP A 198 0.87 1.71 -8.72
CA ASP A 198 0.80 0.82 -7.56
C ASP A 198 -0.58 0.94 -6.93
N GLU A 199 -1.41 -0.08 -7.18
CA GLU A 199 -2.81 -0.16 -6.75
C GLU A 199 -3.01 -1.25 -5.67
N ILE A 200 -1.98 -1.56 -4.89
CA ILE A 200 -2.00 -2.60 -3.86
C ILE A 200 -3.05 -2.34 -2.76
N HIS A 201 -3.51 -1.11 -2.60
CA HIS A 201 -4.53 -0.70 -1.63
C HIS A 201 -5.94 -0.54 -2.24
N SER A 202 -6.16 -0.93 -3.49
CA SER A 202 -7.39 -0.70 -4.26
C SER A 202 -8.68 -1.14 -3.55
N ASP A 203 -8.65 -2.27 -2.85
CA ASP A 203 -9.81 -2.82 -2.15
C ASP A 203 -10.11 -2.15 -0.79
N LEU A 204 -9.19 -1.33 -0.29
CA LEU A 204 -9.20 -0.80 1.07
C LEU A 204 -9.69 0.66 1.11
N THR A 205 -10.73 0.97 0.36
CA THR A 205 -11.38 2.28 0.41
C THR A 205 -12.39 2.36 1.56
N MET A 206 -12.58 3.56 2.11
CA MET A 206 -13.61 3.81 3.14
C MET A 206 -15.02 3.67 2.56
N PRO A 207 -16.05 3.36 3.39
CA PRO A 207 -17.44 3.31 2.94
C PRO A 207 -17.83 4.58 2.17
N GLY A 208 -18.47 4.40 1.02
CA GLY A 208 -18.88 5.50 0.13
C GLY A 208 -17.77 6.00 -0.83
N VAL A 209 -16.53 5.54 -0.69
CA VAL A 209 -15.45 5.84 -1.64
C VAL A 209 -15.24 4.63 -2.55
N LYS A 210 -15.19 4.87 -3.86
CA LYS A 210 -14.89 3.84 -4.86
C LYS A 210 -13.50 4.08 -5.44
N HIS A 211 -12.65 3.06 -5.36
CA HIS A 211 -11.38 3.07 -6.11
C HIS A 211 -11.66 3.01 -7.62
N VAL A 212 -10.89 3.78 -8.36
CA VAL A 212 -10.89 3.73 -9.83
C VAL A 212 -9.49 3.34 -10.28
N PRO A 213 -9.26 2.18 -10.91
CA PRO A 213 -7.97 1.86 -11.51
C PRO A 213 -7.58 2.91 -12.56
N LEU A 214 -6.29 3.23 -12.64
CA LEU A 214 -5.81 4.22 -13.61
C LEU A 214 -6.18 3.84 -15.04
N ALA A 215 -6.04 2.57 -15.41
CA ALA A 215 -6.40 2.07 -16.73
C ALA A 215 -7.91 2.19 -17.05
N VAL A 216 -8.78 2.12 -16.01
CA VAL A 216 -10.22 2.34 -16.14
C VAL A 216 -10.56 3.83 -16.22
N ALA A 217 -9.76 4.68 -15.59
CA ALA A 217 -9.94 6.13 -15.66
C ALA A 217 -9.51 6.70 -17.01
N ALA A 218 -8.51 6.11 -17.66
CA ALA A 218 -7.88 6.60 -18.89
C ALA A 218 -7.62 5.45 -19.89
N PRO A 219 -8.68 4.80 -20.40
CA PRO A 219 -8.55 3.61 -21.26
C PRO A 219 -7.83 3.89 -22.58
N GLU A 220 -7.88 5.11 -23.08
CA GLU A 220 -7.16 5.54 -24.29
C GLU A 220 -5.63 5.52 -24.13
N TYR A 221 -5.13 5.53 -22.89
CA TYR A 221 -3.70 5.49 -22.56
C TYR A 221 -3.27 4.16 -21.90
N GLU A 222 -4.14 3.15 -21.86
CA GLU A 222 -3.88 1.87 -21.18
C GLU A 222 -2.55 1.22 -21.60
N SER A 223 -2.18 1.34 -22.88
CA SER A 223 -0.91 0.81 -23.40
C SER A 223 0.36 1.45 -22.80
N GLN A 224 0.23 2.58 -22.09
CA GLN A 224 1.34 3.24 -21.38
C GLN A 224 1.34 2.93 -19.87
N ILE A 225 0.39 2.12 -19.40
CA ILE A 225 0.17 1.85 -17.99
C ILE A 225 0.62 0.43 -17.64
N VAL A 226 1.33 0.31 -16.51
CA VAL A 226 1.59 -0.95 -15.82
C VAL A 226 0.90 -0.87 -14.47
N THR A 227 -0.19 -1.62 -14.28
CA THR A 227 -0.93 -1.66 -13.01
C THR A 227 -0.38 -2.78 -12.13
N LEU A 228 -0.04 -2.47 -10.87
CA LEU A 228 0.48 -3.44 -9.91
C LEU A 228 -0.55 -3.67 -8.81
N MET A 229 -0.87 -4.92 -8.53
CA MET A 229 -1.86 -5.30 -7.51
C MET A 229 -1.44 -6.56 -6.76
N ALA A 230 -2.02 -6.77 -5.59
CA ALA A 230 -1.75 -7.95 -4.78
C ALA A 230 -2.86 -8.21 -3.75
N PRO A 231 -3.13 -9.47 -3.38
CA PRO A 231 -4.05 -9.81 -2.28
C PRO A 231 -3.47 -9.49 -0.91
N THR A 232 -2.18 -9.16 -0.85
CA THR A 232 -1.39 -9.12 0.40
C THR A 232 -1.81 -8.03 1.36
N LYS A 233 -2.27 -6.87 0.87
CA LYS A 233 -2.80 -5.80 1.72
C LYS A 233 -4.29 -5.99 1.98
N THR A 234 -5.05 -6.37 0.98
CA THR A 234 -6.49 -6.61 1.06
C THR A 234 -6.84 -7.67 2.10
N PHE A 235 -6.12 -8.80 2.10
CA PHE A 235 -6.45 -9.99 2.90
C PHE A 235 -5.43 -10.32 3.99
N ASN A 236 -4.54 -9.40 4.33
CA ASN A 236 -3.48 -9.61 5.33
C ASN A 236 -2.56 -10.80 5.01
N LEU A 237 -2.11 -10.91 3.77
CA LEU A 237 -1.33 -12.04 3.25
C LEU A 237 0.10 -11.66 2.86
N ALA A 238 0.71 -10.66 3.49
CA ALA A 238 2.06 -10.19 3.12
C ALA A 238 3.13 -11.29 3.18
N GLY A 239 2.99 -12.22 4.11
CA GLY A 239 3.95 -13.34 4.31
C GLY A 239 3.99 -14.35 3.18
N ILE A 240 2.90 -14.52 2.40
CA ILE A 240 2.86 -15.52 1.31
C ILE A 240 3.56 -15.08 0.04
N LYS A 241 3.92 -13.79 -0.09
CA LYS A 241 4.66 -13.26 -1.24
C LYS A 241 3.96 -13.54 -2.56
N ALA A 242 2.80 -12.90 -2.79
CA ALA A 242 2.00 -13.04 -4.00
C ALA A 242 1.56 -11.67 -4.52
N SER A 243 1.73 -11.43 -5.81
CA SER A 243 1.29 -10.23 -6.52
C SER A 243 1.14 -10.52 -8.02
N PHE A 244 0.58 -9.57 -8.73
CA PHE A 244 0.55 -9.58 -10.18
C PHE A 244 0.66 -8.15 -10.71
N PHE A 245 1.02 -8.06 -11.98
CA PHE A 245 0.96 -6.80 -12.71
C PHE A 245 0.23 -7.01 -14.04
N ILE A 246 -0.32 -5.92 -14.57
CA ILE A 246 -1.14 -5.91 -15.77
C ILE A 246 -0.53 -4.91 -16.74
N THR A 247 -0.34 -5.33 -17.98
CA THR A 247 -0.03 -4.43 -19.10
C THR A 247 -0.55 -5.02 -20.41
N THR A 248 -1.16 -4.19 -21.24
CA THR A 248 -1.65 -4.55 -22.57
C THR A 248 -0.64 -4.21 -23.67
N ASN A 249 0.49 -3.57 -23.34
CA ASN A 249 1.51 -3.18 -24.29
C ASN A 249 2.46 -4.35 -24.63
N PRO A 250 2.50 -4.84 -25.88
CA PRO A 250 3.36 -5.96 -26.25
C PRO A 250 4.86 -5.70 -26.07
N ASP A 251 5.30 -4.45 -26.32
CA ASP A 251 6.71 -4.08 -26.15
C ASP A 251 7.12 -4.10 -24.68
N PHE A 252 6.21 -3.71 -23.77
CA PHE A 252 6.47 -3.82 -22.33
C PHE A 252 6.51 -5.28 -21.88
N GLN A 253 5.58 -6.11 -22.40
CA GLN A 253 5.55 -7.55 -22.09
C GLN A 253 6.86 -8.21 -22.51
N GLU A 254 7.37 -7.97 -23.71
CA GLU A 254 8.63 -8.52 -24.18
C GLU A 254 9.81 -8.08 -23.31
N LYS A 255 9.90 -6.79 -22.96
CA LYS A 255 10.94 -6.26 -22.06
C LYS A 255 10.87 -6.88 -20.68
N PHE A 256 9.68 -7.06 -20.12
CA PHE A 256 9.48 -7.69 -18.81
C PHE A 256 9.84 -9.18 -18.81
N GLU A 257 9.52 -9.90 -19.87
CA GLU A 257 9.95 -11.30 -20.04
C GLU A 257 11.47 -11.41 -20.14
N TYR A 258 12.10 -10.52 -20.90
CA TYR A 258 13.56 -10.46 -21.00
C TYR A 258 14.20 -10.21 -19.63
N GLU A 259 13.75 -9.18 -18.91
CA GLU A 259 14.25 -8.82 -17.58
C GLU A 259 14.00 -9.94 -16.56
N ALA A 260 12.85 -10.59 -16.62
CA ALA A 260 12.53 -11.73 -15.77
C ALA A 260 13.49 -12.91 -15.99
N LYS A 261 13.84 -13.21 -17.24
CA LYS A 261 14.84 -14.24 -17.57
C LYS A 261 16.24 -13.85 -17.12
N TYR A 262 16.63 -12.60 -17.36
CA TYR A 262 17.95 -12.07 -16.99
C TYR A 262 18.19 -12.07 -15.48
N THR A 263 17.18 -11.70 -14.70
CA THR A 263 17.28 -11.62 -13.24
C THR A 263 16.90 -12.93 -12.52
N SER A 264 16.56 -13.99 -13.27
CA SER A 264 16.03 -15.24 -12.68
C SER A 264 14.89 -14.93 -11.68
N ARG A 265 13.93 -14.10 -12.10
CA ARG A 265 12.82 -13.66 -11.26
C ARG A 265 12.17 -14.82 -10.53
N PRO A 266 11.98 -14.73 -9.20
CA PRO A 266 11.27 -15.78 -8.47
C PRO A 266 9.83 -15.89 -8.97
N GLU A 267 9.44 -17.11 -9.30
CA GLU A 267 8.05 -17.45 -9.65
C GLU A 267 7.16 -17.32 -8.42
N LEU A 268 5.86 -17.22 -8.65
CA LEU A 268 4.87 -17.29 -7.59
C LEU A 268 4.95 -18.65 -6.89
N ASN A 269 5.17 -18.67 -5.58
CA ASN A 269 5.24 -19.92 -4.83
C ASN A 269 3.85 -20.54 -4.65
N THR A 270 3.81 -21.83 -4.32
CA THR A 270 2.57 -22.62 -4.20
C THR A 270 1.57 -22.01 -3.21
N PHE A 271 2.02 -21.60 -2.01
CA PHE A 271 1.15 -20.97 -1.02
C PHE A 271 0.65 -19.61 -1.52
N GLY A 272 1.50 -18.86 -2.21
CA GLY A 272 1.13 -17.59 -2.84
C GLY A 272 0.03 -17.76 -3.88
N ALA A 273 0.16 -18.76 -4.75
CA ALA A 273 -0.83 -19.05 -5.81
C ALA A 273 -2.17 -19.49 -5.22
N VAL A 274 -2.15 -20.49 -4.32
CA VAL A 274 -3.35 -21.04 -3.68
C VAL A 274 -4.05 -19.99 -2.80
N GLY A 275 -3.27 -19.22 -2.02
CA GLY A 275 -3.82 -18.17 -1.16
C GLY A 275 -4.43 -17.02 -1.96
N MET A 276 -3.81 -16.61 -3.08
CA MET A 276 -4.34 -15.57 -3.97
C MET A 276 -5.65 -16.01 -4.62
N GLU A 277 -5.70 -17.23 -5.15
CA GLU A 277 -6.91 -17.78 -5.77
C GLU A 277 -8.06 -17.86 -4.76
N ALA A 278 -7.84 -18.47 -3.60
CA ALA A 278 -8.86 -18.61 -2.56
C ALA A 278 -9.37 -17.25 -2.05
N ALA A 279 -8.47 -16.27 -1.90
CA ALA A 279 -8.80 -14.92 -1.47
C ALA A 279 -9.71 -14.21 -2.48
N TYR A 280 -9.35 -14.21 -3.76
CA TYR A 280 -10.14 -13.53 -4.80
C TYR A 280 -11.43 -14.27 -5.13
N SER A 281 -11.45 -15.60 -5.06
CA SER A 281 -12.67 -16.38 -5.33
C SER A 281 -13.70 -16.28 -4.21
N HIS A 282 -13.29 -16.12 -2.95
CA HIS A 282 -14.18 -16.28 -1.80
C HIS A 282 -14.11 -15.17 -0.76
N GLY A 283 -13.21 -14.18 -0.92
CA GLY A 283 -12.93 -13.17 0.11
C GLY A 283 -13.82 -11.91 0.07
N ALA A 284 -14.74 -11.77 -0.87
CA ALA A 284 -15.47 -10.52 -1.10
C ALA A 284 -16.19 -9.99 0.15
N GLN A 285 -16.99 -10.84 0.82
CA GLN A 285 -17.72 -10.45 2.03
C GLN A 285 -16.77 -10.10 3.18
N TRP A 286 -15.64 -10.84 3.32
CA TRP A 286 -14.66 -10.56 4.34
C TRP A 286 -14.03 -9.16 4.16
N VAL A 287 -13.78 -8.74 2.92
CA VAL A 287 -13.26 -7.38 2.61
C VAL A 287 -14.29 -6.31 2.96
N ASP A 288 -15.55 -6.54 2.65
CA ASP A 288 -16.61 -5.58 2.95
C ASP A 288 -16.78 -5.42 4.48
N ASP A 289 -16.82 -6.52 5.22
CA ASP A 289 -16.84 -6.51 6.69
C ASP A 289 -15.59 -5.84 7.29
N LEU A 290 -14.41 -6.08 6.70
CA LEU A 290 -13.15 -5.46 7.12
C LEU A 290 -13.20 -3.93 6.94
N ARG A 291 -13.67 -3.45 5.79
CA ARG A 291 -13.78 -2.02 5.49
C ARG A 291 -14.66 -1.30 6.50
N ASP A 292 -15.80 -1.89 6.84
CA ASP A 292 -16.71 -1.36 7.86
C ASP A 292 -16.04 -1.32 9.23
N TYR A 293 -15.33 -2.39 9.61
CA TYR A 293 -14.60 -2.44 10.88
C TYR A 293 -13.46 -1.41 10.96
N ILE A 294 -12.69 -1.25 9.89
CA ILE A 294 -11.63 -0.22 9.81
C ILE A 294 -12.24 1.18 9.87
N PHE A 295 -13.39 1.39 9.25
CA PHE A 295 -14.09 2.68 9.32
C PHE A 295 -14.55 3.00 10.76
N GLU A 296 -15.07 2.03 11.50
CA GLU A 296 -15.38 2.20 12.93
C GLU A 296 -14.11 2.52 13.75
N ASN A 297 -12.99 1.85 13.48
CA ASN A 297 -11.71 2.13 14.11
C ASN A 297 -11.22 3.55 13.81
N TYR A 298 -11.38 3.99 12.56
CA TYR A 298 -11.07 5.37 12.15
C TYR A 298 -11.94 6.40 12.89
N GLN A 299 -13.25 6.18 12.94
CA GLN A 299 -14.18 7.10 13.63
C GLN A 299 -13.85 7.21 15.12
N TYR A 300 -13.56 6.09 15.78
CA TYR A 300 -13.14 6.08 17.19
C TYR A 300 -11.85 6.87 17.39
N THR A 301 -10.82 6.56 16.62
CA THR A 301 -9.51 7.22 16.73
C THR A 301 -9.62 8.73 16.48
N LYS A 302 -10.37 9.11 15.45
CA LYS A 302 -10.63 10.51 15.12
C LYS A 302 -11.32 11.25 16.27
N ALA A 303 -12.39 10.69 16.82
CA ALA A 303 -13.13 11.32 17.92
C ALA A 303 -12.27 11.52 19.18
N GLU A 304 -11.43 10.52 19.52
CA GLU A 304 -10.53 10.62 20.67
C GLU A 304 -9.42 11.67 20.44
N LEU A 305 -8.85 11.73 19.23
CA LEU A 305 -7.84 12.74 18.91
C LEU A 305 -8.44 14.15 18.87
N GLU A 306 -9.59 14.37 18.25
CA GLU A 306 -10.27 15.69 18.24
C GLU A 306 -10.59 16.18 19.65
N LYS A 307 -10.98 15.28 20.55
CA LYS A 307 -11.28 15.59 21.94
C LYS A 307 -10.04 15.90 22.78
N HIS A 308 -8.95 15.18 22.59
CA HIS A 308 -7.82 15.20 23.50
C HIS A 308 -6.56 15.91 22.94
N CYS A 309 -6.44 16.01 21.62
CA CYS A 309 -5.31 16.61 20.90
C CYS A 309 -5.80 17.47 19.73
N PRO A 310 -6.60 18.56 19.98
CA PRO A 310 -7.26 19.33 18.92
C PRO A 310 -6.29 20.07 17.98
N ASN A 311 -5.01 20.18 18.38
CA ASN A 311 -3.96 20.78 17.55
C ASN A 311 -3.33 19.79 16.56
N VAL A 312 -3.73 18.51 16.58
CA VAL A 312 -3.26 17.50 15.62
C VAL A 312 -4.25 17.43 14.47
N GLY A 313 -3.78 17.73 13.26
CA GLY A 313 -4.56 17.59 12.05
C GLY A 313 -4.76 16.12 11.68
N ILE A 314 -5.97 15.75 11.30
CA ILE A 314 -6.27 14.38 10.84
C ILE A 314 -6.56 14.45 9.36
N THR A 315 -5.66 13.88 8.55
CA THR A 315 -5.85 13.84 7.10
C THR A 315 -7.11 13.06 6.74
N LYS A 316 -7.86 13.58 5.78
CA LYS A 316 -9.08 12.94 5.29
C LYS A 316 -8.81 11.51 4.85
N GLN A 317 -9.45 10.56 5.53
CA GLN A 317 -9.26 9.14 5.26
C GLN A 317 -10.24 8.70 4.16
N GLU A 318 -9.72 8.49 2.96
CA GLU A 318 -10.50 7.97 1.81
C GLU A 318 -10.21 6.49 1.53
N ALA A 319 -8.99 6.05 1.88
CA ALA A 319 -8.56 4.66 1.67
C ALA A 319 -7.49 4.25 2.68
N THR A 320 -7.11 2.99 2.63
CA THR A 320 -6.14 2.31 3.49
C THR A 320 -6.60 2.21 4.95
N TYR A 321 -5.86 1.46 5.75
CA TYR A 321 -5.99 1.39 7.21
C TYR A 321 -4.88 2.17 7.92
N LEU A 322 -4.31 3.16 7.23
CA LEU A 322 -3.15 3.94 7.68
C LEU A 322 -3.60 5.39 7.83
N MET A 323 -3.81 5.84 9.06
CA MET A 323 -4.12 7.24 9.33
C MET A 323 -2.87 8.09 9.22
N TRP A 324 -3.02 9.29 8.67
CA TRP A 324 -1.94 10.27 8.53
C TRP A 324 -2.28 11.52 9.35
N LEU A 325 -1.45 11.77 10.37
CA LEU A 325 -1.68 12.78 11.40
C LEU A 325 -0.70 13.92 11.23
N ASP A 326 -1.20 15.13 11.11
CA ASP A 326 -0.39 16.35 11.03
C ASP A 326 -0.08 16.87 12.45
N CYS A 327 1.15 16.66 12.90
CA CYS A 327 1.65 17.06 14.20
C CYS A 327 2.44 18.39 14.16
N ARG A 328 2.53 19.07 13.01
CA ARG A 328 3.35 20.29 12.83
C ARG A 328 2.93 21.43 13.74
N ALA A 329 1.64 21.54 14.06
CA ALA A 329 1.11 22.56 14.97
C ALA A 329 1.55 22.37 16.43
N LEU A 330 2.14 21.23 16.80
CA LEU A 330 2.72 21.02 18.13
C LEU A 330 4.02 21.81 18.32
N GLY A 331 4.70 22.20 17.23
CA GLY A 331 5.87 23.08 17.26
C GLY A 331 7.13 22.48 17.87
N ILE A 332 7.21 21.14 17.96
CA ILE A 332 8.37 20.40 18.46
C ILE A 332 9.15 19.70 17.33
N ALA A 333 10.41 19.39 17.61
CA ALA A 333 11.21 18.61 16.66
C ALA A 333 10.67 17.19 16.53
N GLU A 334 10.76 16.60 15.33
CA GLU A 334 10.25 15.25 15.05
C GLU A 334 10.94 14.20 15.93
N VAL A 335 12.22 14.40 16.30
CA VAL A 335 12.95 13.49 17.18
C VAL A 335 12.36 13.47 18.60
N ASP A 336 11.92 14.62 19.10
CA ASP A 336 11.30 14.74 20.43
C ASP A 336 9.89 14.14 20.41
N LEU A 337 9.12 14.40 19.33
CA LEU A 337 7.82 13.76 19.12
C LEU A 337 7.95 12.24 19.10
N TYR A 338 8.94 11.72 18.37
CA TYR A 338 9.21 10.28 18.29
C TYR A 338 9.52 9.69 19.67
N GLN A 339 10.40 10.35 20.43
CA GLN A 339 10.75 9.88 21.80
C GLN A 339 9.54 9.90 22.73
N ASN A 340 8.74 10.95 22.71
CA ASN A 340 7.54 11.08 23.55
C ASN A 340 6.51 9.97 23.26
N LEU A 341 6.38 9.54 21.99
CA LEU A 341 5.50 8.45 21.58
C LEU A 341 6.04 7.09 22.07
N ILE A 342 7.34 6.86 21.97
CA ILE A 342 8.00 5.66 22.52
C ILE A 342 7.83 5.62 24.03
N ASP A 343 8.09 6.71 24.75
CA ASP A 343 7.96 6.79 26.22
C ASP A 343 6.51 6.65 26.70
N ALA A 344 5.54 6.87 25.82
CA ALA A 344 4.13 6.60 26.05
C ALA A 344 3.72 5.16 25.70
N GLY A 345 4.61 4.36 25.11
CA GLY A 345 4.38 2.95 24.80
C GLY A 345 3.74 2.67 23.45
N ILE A 346 3.88 3.55 22.46
CA ILE A 346 3.37 3.31 21.11
C ILE A 346 4.48 3.41 20.05
N GLY A 347 4.51 2.43 19.14
CA GLY A 347 5.38 2.42 17.95
C GLY A 347 4.60 2.80 16.70
N VAL A 348 4.97 3.92 16.10
CA VAL A 348 4.36 4.48 14.88
C VAL A 348 5.43 4.73 13.82
N GLN A 349 5.03 5.12 12.62
CA GLN A 349 5.98 5.51 11.59
C GLN A 349 6.00 7.02 11.43
N MET A 350 7.20 7.60 11.56
CA MET A 350 7.40 9.05 11.44
C MET A 350 7.31 9.49 9.97
N GLY A 351 6.80 10.69 9.78
CA GLY A 351 6.50 11.19 8.45
C GLY A 351 7.72 11.45 7.57
N SER A 352 8.87 11.78 8.14
CA SER A 352 10.14 11.93 7.41
C SER A 352 10.55 10.67 6.65
N ASN A 353 10.09 9.48 7.06
CA ASN A 353 10.32 8.24 6.33
C ASN A 353 9.65 8.21 4.93
N PHE A 354 8.69 9.10 4.68
CA PHE A 354 7.98 9.22 3.41
C PHE A 354 8.49 10.35 2.50
N GLY A 355 9.66 10.87 2.83
CA GLY A 355 10.30 12.02 2.19
C GLY A 355 10.16 13.30 3.02
N GLU A 356 10.93 14.33 2.66
CA GLU A 356 10.98 15.59 3.39
C GLU A 356 9.60 16.26 3.58
N ALA A 357 8.73 16.15 2.57
CA ALA A 357 7.36 16.67 2.63
C ALA A 357 6.47 15.97 3.69
N GLY A 358 6.91 14.85 4.24
CA GLY A 358 6.24 14.16 5.34
C GLY A 358 6.71 14.57 6.73
N SER A 359 7.73 15.41 6.86
CA SER A 359 8.27 15.84 8.16
C SER A 359 7.21 16.49 9.05
N GLY A 360 7.18 16.10 10.32
CA GLY A 360 6.19 16.56 11.31
C GLY A 360 4.83 15.84 11.23
N PHE A 361 4.72 14.82 10.38
CA PHE A 361 3.55 13.93 10.35
C PHE A 361 3.84 12.59 11.04
N VAL A 362 2.76 11.88 11.39
CA VAL A 362 2.81 10.53 11.97
C VAL A 362 1.85 9.63 11.19
N ARG A 363 2.30 8.42 10.79
CA ARG A 363 1.43 7.40 10.22
C ARG A 363 1.08 6.34 11.26
N LEU A 364 -0.22 6.14 11.48
CA LEU A 364 -0.79 5.20 12.42
C LEU A 364 -1.55 4.09 11.69
N ASN A 365 -1.20 2.83 11.94
CA ASN A 365 -1.96 1.67 11.46
C ASN A 365 -3.10 1.35 12.43
N ILE A 366 -4.35 1.38 11.95
CA ILE A 366 -5.56 1.11 12.73
C ILE A 366 -6.20 -0.25 12.44
N ALA A 367 -5.53 -1.13 11.68
CA ALA A 367 -6.02 -2.46 11.35
C ALA A 367 -5.69 -3.47 12.45
N CYS A 368 -6.30 -3.27 13.61
CA CYS A 368 -6.19 -4.14 14.78
C CYS A 368 -7.53 -4.24 15.52
N PRO A 369 -7.72 -5.25 16.40
CA PRO A 369 -8.90 -5.36 17.25
C PRO A 369 -9.15 -4.09 18.08
N LYS A 370 -10.42 -3.78 18.35
CA LYS A 370 -10.82 -2.58 19.12
C LYS A 370 -10.10 -2.45 20.46
N GLU A 371 -9.88 -3.56 21.16
CA GLU A 371 -9.15 -3.55 22.43
C GLU A 371 -7.70 -3.07 22.25
N THR A 372 -7.00 -3.55 21.24
CA THR A 372 -5.63 -3.13 20.90
C THR A 372 -5.62 -1.67 20.45
N LEU A 373 -6.58 -1.28 19.60
CA LEU A 373 -6.74 0.10 19.14
C LEU A 373 -6.91 1.08 20.30
N GLN A 374 -7.81 0.79 21.24
CA GLN A 374 -8.10 1.64 22.40
C GLN A 374 -6.86 1.88 23.25
N LYS A 375 -6.09 0.81 23.50
CA LYS A 375 -4.82 0.90 24.22
C LYS A 375 -3.79 1.74 23.45
N GLY A 376 -3.63 1.49 22.15
CA GLY A 376 -2.71 2.24 21.29
C GLY A 376 -3.07 3.72 21.19
N VAL A 377 -4.35 4.04 21.00
CA VAL A 377 -4.84 5.44 20.93
C VAL A 377 -4.63 6.16 22.26
N ALA A 378 -4.81 5.49 23.40
CA ALA A 378 -4.52 6.09 24.71
C ALA A 378 -3.02 6.44 24.86
N CYS A 379 -2.11 5.54 24.45
CA CYS A 379 -0.68 5.82 24.42
C CYS A 379 -0.33 6.93 23.44
N LEU A 380 -0.95 6.96 22.25
CA LEU A 380 -0.77 8.02 21.26
C LEU A 380 -1.12 9.39 21.85
N ILE A 381 -2.29 9.50 22.46
CA ILE A 381 -2.76 10.75 23.10
C ILE A 381 -1.80 11.18 24.22
N GLU A 382 -1.31 10.25 25.03
CA GLU A 382 -0.33 10.57 26.08
C GLU A 382 0.96 11.14 25.50
N GLY A 383 1.53 10.50 24.46
CA GLY A 383 2.74 10.97 23.78
C GLY A 383 2.56 12.32 23.11
N LEU A 384 1.42 12.54 22.44
CA LEU A 384 1.10 13.83 21.81
C LEU A 384 0.92 14.94 22.83
N LYS A 385 0.33 14.70 24.01
CA LYS A 385 0.20 15.69 25.09
C LYS A 385 1.52 16.06 25.74
N LYS A 386 2.48 15.14 25.85
CA LYS A 386 3.84 15.47 26.28
C LYS A 386 4.57 16.39 25.29
N SER A 387 4.08 16.40 24.07
CA SER A 387 4.61 17.15 22.93
C SER A 387 3.93 18.53 22.73
N SER A 388 2.98 18.90 23.59
CA SER A 388 2.14 20.11 23.43
C SER A 388 2.60 21.24 24.37
#